data_4f82d8ec35fc1f9c75e1d6d9f29161a4
#
_entry.id   4f82d8ec35fc1f9c75e1d6d9f29161a4
#
_cell.length_a   1.000
_cell.length_b   1.000
_cell.length_c   1.000
_cell.angle_alpha   90.00
_cell.angle_beta   90.00
_cell.angle_gamma   90.00
#
_symmetry.space_group_name_H-M   'P 1'
#
loop_
_entity.id
_entity.type
_entity.pdbx_description
1 polymer ?
#
loop_
_entity_poly.entity_id
_entity_poly.type
_entity_poly.pdbx_seq_one_letter_code
_entity_poly.pdbx_strand_id
1 'polypeptide(L)'
;ILITTPESLGLALASKRFRPILNDLKWLIVDEMHSLVPTKRGTHLSLSLALMDSVVDSNVQRIGISATMEPLHDVAEFLVASDPRESEENKQSVTIAKISGSRKLDLDILLPTPRFTSTPVKDILEYNIEIIKELVEAHTTTLVFVNTRNMTETFVQKLKISGLAGVEGHHGSMDKSIRLDVEQRLKTGQLRCVVSSS
;
A
#
# COMPACT_ATOMS: atom_id res chain seq x y z
N ILE A 1 1.60 -22.29 -4.68
CA ILE A 1 1.80 -20.85 -4.44
C ILE A 1 2.11 -20.66 -2.97
N LEU A 2 3.22 -19.98 -2.66
CA LEU A 2 3.60 -19.58 -1.30
C LEU A 2 3.47 -18.06 -1.19
N ILE A 3 2.68 -17.56 -0.23
CA ILE A 3 2.59 -16.16 0.13
C ILE A 3 3.33 -15.98 1.45
N THR A 4 4.32 -15.10 1.47
CA THR A 4 5.23 -14.96 2.60
C THR A 4 5.68 -13.50 2.79
N THR A 5 6.39 -13.22 3.88
CA THR A 5 7.03 -11.93 4.14
C THR A 5 8.54 -12.02 3.89
N PRO A 6 9.26 -10.89 3.73
CA PRO A 6 10.72 -10.89 3.59
C PRO A 6 11.42 -11.66 4.72
N GLU A 7 10.97 -11.50 5.95
CA GLU A 7 11.53 -12.15 7.13
C GLU A 7 11.36 -13.68 7.08
N SER A 8 10.17 -14.12 6.70
CA SER A 8 9.86 -15.55 6.58
C SER A 8 10.59 -16.21 5.41
N LEU A 9 10.81 -15.48 4.31
CA LEU A 9 11.63 -15.94 3.19
C LEU A 9 13.08 -16.20 3.66
N GLY A 10 13.69 -15.25 4.38
CA GLY A 10 15.03 -15.41 4.93
C GLY A 10 15.15 -16.64 5.83
N LEU A 11 14.16 -16.88 6.70
CA LEU A 11 14.11 -18.08 7.55
C LEU A 11 13.96 -19.37 6.73
N ALA A 12 13.14 -19.36 5.69
CA ALA A 12 12.97 -20.52 4.81
C ALA A 12 14.26 -20.87 4.07
N LEU A 13 14.99 -19.88 3.56
CA LEU A 13 16.28 -20.05 2.91
C LEU A 13 17.37 -20.58 3.86
N ALA A 14 17.36 -20.15 5.12
CA ALA A 14 18.28 -20.65 6.14
C ALA A 14 17.96 -22.10 6.58
N SER A 15 16.73 -22.56 6.41
CA SER A 15 16.28 -23.87 6.86
C SER A 15 16.64 -24.97 5.88
N LYS A 16 17.48 -25.94 6.31
CA LYS A 16 17.81 -27.14 5.52
C LYS A 16 16.57 -27.96 5.11
N ARG A 17 15.49 -27.88 5.88
CA ARG A 17 14.24 -28.61 5.61
C ARG A 17 13.38 -27.90 4.57
N PHE A 18 13.36 -26.58 4.55
CA PHE A 18 12.51 -25.78 3.67
C PHE A 18 13.16 -25.49 2.31
N ARG A 19 14.49 -25.35 2.28
CA ARG A 19 15.25 -25.03 1.07
C ARG A 19 14.92 -25.92 -0.14
N PRO A 20 14.80 -27.26 -0.02
CA PRO A 20 14.47 -28.11 -1.17
C PRO A 20 13.13 -27.79 -1.83
N ILE A 21 12.16 -27.24 -1.07
CA ILE A 21 10.86 -26.85 -1.60
C ILE A 21 10.99 -25.65 -2.55
N LEU A 22 12.02 -24.83 -2.37
CA LEU A 22 12.29 -23.65 -3.20
C LEU A 22 12.99 -23.99 -4.52
N ASN A 23 13.54 -25.18 -4.70
CA ASN A 23 14.26 -25.59 -5.91
C ASN A 23 13.35 -25.67 -7.14
N ASP A 24 12.04 -25.87 -6.95
CA ASP A 24 11.05 -25.86 -8.04
C ASP A 24 10.47 -24.47 -8.30
N LEU A 25 10.99 -23.44 -7.63
CA LEU A 25 10.51 -22.07 -7.79
C LEU A 25 10.84 -21.54 -9.19
N LYS A 26 9.83 -21.07 -9.91
CA LYS A 26 9.98 -20.49 -11.26
C LYS A 26 9.79 -18.97 -11.25
N TRP A 27 8.94 -18.48 -10.39
CA TRP A 27 8.58 -17.06 -10.30
C TRP A 27 8.60 -16.60 -8.85
N LEU A 28 9.17 -15.42 -8.64
CA LEU A 28 9.14 -14.70 -7.37
C LEU A 28 8.54 -13.32 -7.64
N ILE A 29 7.41 -13.04 -6.98
CA ILE A 29 6.73 -11.74 -7.09
C ILE A 29 6.96 -10.96 -5.81
N VAL A 30 7.50 -9.75 -5.93
CA VAL A 30 7.64 -8.79 -4.85
C VAL A 30 6.60 -7.70 -5.04
N ASP A 31 5.61 -7.66 -4.18
CA ASP A 31 4.55 -6.66 -4.21
C ASP A 31 4.87 -5.48 -3.30
N GLU A 32 4.29 -4.31 -3.61
CA GLU A 32 4.46 -3.07 -2.84
C GLU A 32 5.95 -2.65 -2.67
N MET A 33 6.76 -2.79 -3.70
CA MET A 33 8.21 -2.50 -3.64
C MET A 33 8.50 -1.10 -3.10
N HIS A 34 7.66 -0.10 -3.41
CA HIS A 34 7.82 1.28 -2.92
C HIS A 34 7.80 1.38 -1.38
N SER A 35 7.13 0.47 -0.70
CA SER A 35 7.10 0.41 0.76
C SER A 35 8.28 -0.36 1.37
N LEU A 36 8.93 -1.22 0.58
CA LEU A 36 10.03 -2.07 1.03
C LEU A 36 11.41 -1.44 0.76
N VAL A 37 11.68 -1.02 -0.47
CA VAL A 37 13.00 -0.58 -0.94
C VAL A 37 13.66 0.44 0.01
N PRO A 38 13.00 1.51 0.50
CA PRO A 38 13.65 2.52 1.34
C PRO A 38 13.82 2.09 2.80
N THR A 39 13.56 0.84 3.15
CA THR A 39 13.51 0.39 4.55
C THR A 39 14.54 -0.71 4.86
N LYS A 40 14.77 -0.95 6.15
CA LYS A 40 15.57 -2.10 6.61
C LYS A 40 14.97 -3.45 6.18
N ARG A 41 13.66 -3.53 6.01
CA ARG A 41 12.99 -4.73 5.49
C ARG A 41 13.36 -4.98 4.03
N GLY A 42 13.52 -3.89 3.25
CA GLY A 42 14.03 -3.97 1.89
C GLY A 42 15.46 -4.49 1.85
N THR A 43 16.36 -3.96 2.68
CA THR A 43 17.74 -4.48 2.79
C THR A 43 17.75 -5.97 3.12
N HIS A 44 16.91 -6.40 4.07
CA HIS A 44 16.78 -7.82 4.42
C HIS A 44 16.27 -8.65 3.23
N LEU A 45 15.30 -8.13 2.45
CA LEU A 45 14.82 -8.80 1.25
C LEU A 45 15.92 -8.93 0.19
N SER A 46 16.67 -7.85 -0.09
CA SER A 46 17.78 -7.86 -1.06
C SER A 46 18.82 -8.93 -0.71
N LEU A 47 19.23 -9.01 0.57
CA LEU A 47 20.14 -10.05 1.04
C LEU A 47 19.54 -11.46 0.90
N SER A 48 18.24 -11.61 1.15
CA SER A 48 17.55 -12.90 0.97
C SER A 48 17.47 -13.30 -0.50
N LEU A 49 17.29 -12.33 -1.42
CA LEU A 49 17.31 -12.59 -2.86
C LEU A 49 18.71 -13.03 -3.34
N ALA A 50 19.77 -12.38 -2.87
CA ALA A 50 21.14 -12.79 -3.17
C ALA A 50 21.48 -14.18 -2.59
N LEU A 51 21.02 -14.47 -1.37
CA LEU A 51 21.16 -15.81 -0.78
C LEU A 51 20.40 -16.86 -1.59
N MET A 52 19.19 -16.52 -2.08
CA MET A 52 18.41 -17.43 -2.90
C MET A 52 19.17 -17.85 -4.16
N ASP A 53 19.84 -16.94 -4.85
CA ASP A 53 20.63 -17.24 -6.03
C ASP A 53 21.79 -18.21 -5.75
N SER A 54 22.31 -18.20 -4.53
CA SER A 54 23.41 -19.09 -4.12
C SER A 54 22.97 -20.48 -3.63
N VAL A 55 21.69 -20.67 -3.30
CA VAL A 55 21.21 -21.88 -2.63
C VAL A 55 20.04 -22.58 -3.32
N VAL A 56 19.44 -21.95 -4.33
CA VAL A 56 18.36 -22.50 -5.14
C VAL A 56 18.89 -22.78 -6.54
N ASP A 57 18.77 -24.03 -6.98
CA ASP A 57 19.36 -24.52 -8.25
C ASP A 57 18.56 -24.07 -9.50
N SER A 58 17.44 -23.35 -9.34
CA SER A 58 16.58 -22.91 -10.43
C SER A 58 16.82 -21.45 -10.83
N ASN A 59 16.69 -21.16 -12.13
CA ASN A 59 16.66 -19.78 -12.61
C ASN A 59 15.27 -19.17 -12.34
N VAL A 60 15.17 -18.39 -11.27
CA VAL A 60 13.91 -17.80 -10.80
C VAL A 60 13.67 -16.46 -11.47
N GLN A 61 12.60 -16.37 -12.26
CA GLN A 61 12.18 -15.07 -12.79
C GLN A 61 11.63 -14.18 -11.66
N ARG A 62 12.19 -12.97 -11.53
CA ARG A 62 11.75 -12.00 -10.52
C ARG A 62 10.84 -10.96 -11.14
N ILE A 63 9.74 -10.66 -10.47
CA ILE A 63 8.73 -9.69 -10.89
C ILE A 63 8.49 -8.74 -9.73
N GLY A 64 8.74 -7.44 -9.95
CA GLY A 64 8.44 -6.39 -8.99
C GLY A 64 7.15 -5.66 -9.37
N ILE A 65 6.26 -5.47 -8.41
CA ILE A 65 5.04 -4.68 -8.55
C ILE A 65 5.14 -3.51 -7.59
N SER A 66 4.90 -2.30 -8.09
CA SER A 66 5.04 -1.09 -7.30
C SER A 66 4.07 0.00 -7.74
N ALA A 67 3.67 0.86 -6.81
CA ALA A 67 3.15 2.17 -7.14
C ALA A 67 4.25 3.05 -7.74
N THR A 68 3.94 4.30 -8.05
CA THR A 68 4.92 5.25 -8.62
C THR A 68 6.12 5.41 -7.70
N MET A 69 7.31 5.12 -8.23
CA MET A 69 8.62 5.32 -7.59
C MET A 69 9.57 5.99 -8.56
N GLU A 70 10.47 6.79 -8.03
CA GLU A 70 11.59 7.37 -8.77
C GLU A 70 12.85 7.33 -7.89
N PRO A 71 14.03 6.99 -8.41
CA PRO A 71 14.28 6.56 -9.80
C PRO A 71 13.95 5.08 -10.01
N LEU A 72 13.26 4.76 -11.12
CA LEU A 72 12.83 3.39 -11.44
C LEU A 72 13.99 2.42 -11.65
N HIS A 73 15.15 2.94 -12.10
CA HIS A 73 16.34 2.12 -12.35
C HIS A 73 16.87 1.50 -11.05
N ASP A 74 16.98 2.29 -9.98
CA ASP A 74 17.48 1.81 -8.68
C ASP A 74 16.57 0.73 -8.09
N VAL A 75 15.25 0.88 -8.30
CA VAL A 75 14.25 -0.11 -7.87
C VAL A 75 14.39 -1.41 -8.67
N ALA A 76 14.70 -1.31 -9.95
CA ALA A 76 14.93 -2.45 -10.81
C ALA A 76 16.22 -3.20 -10.41
N GLU A 77 17.30 -2.48 -10.14
CA GLU A 77 18.57 -3.06 -9.65
C GLU A 77 18.38 -3.76 -8.29
N PHE A 78 17.58 -3.18 -7.40
CA PHE A 78 17.24 -3.81 -6.13
C PHE A 78 16.59 -5.19 -6.33
N LEU A 79 15.74 -5.35 -7.33
CA LEU A 79 15.03 -6.62 -7.57
C LEU A 79 15.96 -7.74 -8.03
N VAL A 80 16.99 -7.41 -8.82
CA VAL A 80 17.94 -8.40 -9.35
C VAL A 80 19.12 -8.66 -8.42
N ALA A 81 19.23 -7.93 -7.31
CA ALA A 81 20.31 -8.04 -6.32
C ALA A 81 21.71 -7.97 -6.97
N SER A 82 21.88 -7.09 -7.97
CA SER A 82 23.12 -6.93 -8.72
C SER A 82 24.27 -6.59 -7.78
N ASP A 83 25.43 -7.26 -7.97
CA ASP A 83 26.67 -6.86 -7.30
C ASP A 83 27.20 -5.60 -8.01
N PRO A 84 27.41 -4.47 -7.31
CA PRO A 84 27.97 -3.26 -7.91
C PRO A 84 29.36 -3.47 -8.55
N ARG A 85 30.01 -4.60 -8.24
CA ARG A 85 31.34 -4.97 -8.78
C ARG A 85 31.25 -5.81 -10.05
N GLU A 86 30.05 -6.26 -10.44
CA GLU A 86 29.87 -6.98 -11.70
C GLU A 86 30.07 -6.05 -12.89
N SER A 87 30.72 -6.58 -13.95
CA SER A 87 30.88 -5.86 -15.21
C SER A 87 29.48 -5.66 -15.86
N GLU A 88 29.30 -4.56 -16.58
CA GLU A 88 28.04 -4.23 -17.29
C GLU A 88 27.55 -5.38 -18.20
N GLU A 89 28.48 -6.19 -18.74
CA GLU A 89 28.15 -7.34 -19.60
C GLU A 89 27.47 -8.50 -18.84
N ASN A 90 27.64 -8.59 -17.52
CA ASN A 90 27.10 -9.64 -16.67
C ASN A 90 25.87 -9.18 -15.88
N LYS A 91 25.53 -7.90 -15.92
CA LYS A 91 24.32 -7.38 -15.24
C LYS A 91 23.06 -7.99 -15.85
N GLN A 92 22.21 -8.54 -15.02
CA GLN A 92 20.92 -9.01 -15.43
C GLN A 92 20.08 -7.84 -15.96
N SER A 93 19.56 -7.98 -17.18
CA SER A 93 18.68 -6.96 -17.78
C SER A 93 17.32 -6.98 -17.12
N VAL A 94 16.86 -5.81 -16.69
CA VAL A 94 15.51 -5.64 -16.13
C VAL A 94 14.63 -4.92 -17.13
N THR A 95 13.46 -5.50 -17.43
CA THR A 95 12.46 -4.84 -18.26
C THR A 95 11.51 -4.05 -17.37
N ILE A 96 11.45 -2.74 -17.57
CA ILE A 96 10.54 -1.85 -16.84
C ILE A 96 9.28 -1.63 -17.68
N ALA A 97 8.12 -2.09 -17.18
CA ALA A 97 6.82 -1.82 -17.75
C ALA A 97 6.13 -0.69 -16.98
N LYS A 98 6.14 0.52 -17.54
CA LYS A 98 5.45 1.68 -16.97
C LYS A 98 4.09 1.88 -17.65
N ILE A 99 3.01 1.68 -16.92
CA ILE A 99 1.66 1.97 -17.41
C ILE A 99 1.36 3.45 -17.14
N SER A 100 1.42 4.25 -18.18
CA SER A 100 1.02 5.66 -18.14
C SER A 100 -0.48 5.76 -18.38
N GLY A 101 -1.27 5.57 -17.33
CA GLY A 101 -2.71 5.87 -17.38
C GLY A 101 -2.91 7.34 -17.04
N SER A 102 -3.31 8.16 -18.00
CA SER A 102 -3.70 9.56 -17.73
C SER A 102 -5.09 9.59 -17.08
N ARG A 103 -5.20 9.24 -15.79
CA ARG A 103 -6.35 9.70 -15.02
C ARG A 103 -6.23 11.22 -14.90
N LYS A 104 -7.24 11.93 -15.37
CA LYS A 104 -7.34 13.36 -15.07
C LYS A 104 -7.49 13.49 -13.56
N LEU A 105 -6.45 13.96 -12.91
CA LEU A 105 -6.44 14.20 -11.48
C LEU A 105 -6.84 15.66 -11.26
N ASP A 106 -7.91 15.89 -10.52
CA ASP A 106 -8.32 17.19 -10.01
C ASP A 106 -7.91 17.21 -8.53
N LEU A 107 -6.91 18.03 -8.20
CA LEU A 107 -6.28 18.05 -6.89
C LEU A 107 -6.40 19.44 -6.27
N ASP A 108 -7.07 19.50 -5.12
CA ASP A 108 -7.21 20.70 -4.31
C ASP A 108 -6.65 20.52 -2.91
N ILE A 109 -6.11 21.61 -2.35
CA ILE A 109 -5.70 21.69 -0.94
C ILE A 109 -6.66 22.64 -0.23
N LEU A 110 -7.47 22.08 0.65
CA LEU A 110 -8.47 22.82 1.41
C LEU A 110 -7.98 23.05 2.85
N LEU A 111 -8.07 24.28 3.30
CA LEU A 111 -7.89 24.61 4.73
C LEU A 111 -9.28 24.71 5.38
N PRO A 112 -9.50 24.03 6.50
CA PRO A 112 -10.81 24.04 7.16
C PRO A 112 -11.20 25.42 7.68
N THR A 113 -10.23 26.29 7.93
CA THR A 113 -10.47 27.68 8.35
C THR A 113 -9.28 28.57 7.98
N PRO A 114 -9.51 29.84 7.60
CA PRO A 114 -8.44 30.82 7.34
C PRO A 114 -7.53 31.10 8.53
N ARG A 115 -8.02 30.84 9.76
CA ARG A 115 -7.27 31.02 11.01
C ARG A 115 -6.78 29.71 11.60
N PHE A 116 -6.35 28.80 10.76
CA PHE A 116 -5.98 27.42 11.13
C PHE A 116 -5.03 27.36 12.34
N THR A 117 -4.00 28.22 12.40
CA THR A 117 -3.01 28.22 13.47
C THR A 117 -3.52 28.71 14.83
N SER A 118 -4.61 29.47 14.87
CA SER A 118 -5.20 30.05 16.10
C SER A 118 -6.55 29.41 16.47
N THR A 119 -7.04 28.47 15.67
CA THR A 119 -8.33 27.80 15.92
C THR A 119 -8.12 26.59 16.83
N PRO A 120 -8.92 26.41 17.89
CA PRO A 120 -8.89 25.21 18.71
C PRO A 120 -9.07 23.93 17.90
N VAL A 121 -8.35 22.87 18.26
CA VAL A 121 -8.38 21.58 17.54
C VAL A 121 -9.81 21.01 17.43
N LYS A 122 -10.63 21.24 18.45
CA LYS A 122 -12.04 20.79 18.44
C LYS A 122 -12.83 21.47 17.32
N ASP A 123 -12.63 22.76 17.11
CA ASP A 123 -13.35 23.53 16.11
C ASP A 123 -12.84 23.17 14.70
N ILE A 124 -11.54 22.89 14.56
CA ILE A 124 -10.97 22.37 13.30
C ILE A 124 -11.65 21.07 12.89
N LEU A 125 -11.92 20.18 13.85
CA LEU A 125 -12.62 18.93 13.55
C LEU A 125 -14.05 19.17 13.03
N GLU A 126 -14.79 20.11 13.61
CA GLU A 126 -16.14 20.44 13.13
C GLU A 126 -16.10 21.04 11.71
N TYR A 127 -15.18 21.96 11.42
CA TYR A 127 -14.99 22.47 10.07
C TYR A 127 -14.64 21.38 9.06
N ASN A 128 -13.78 20.41 9.43
CA ASN A 128 -13.47 19.28 8.57
C ASN A 128 -14.71 18.43 8.28
N ILE A 129 -15.58 18.20 9.27
CA ILE A 129 -16.82 17.44 9.10
C ILE A 129 -17.75 18.16 8.12
N GLU A 130 -17.89 19.48 8.21
CA GLU A 130 -18.72 20.26 7.29
C GLU A 130 -18.19 20.16 5.86
N ILE A 131 -16.90 20.37 5.64
CA ILE A 131 -16.29 20.25 4.31
C ILE A 131 -16.47 18.84 3.74
N ILE A 132 -16.22 17.80 4.54
CA ILE A 132 -16.39 16.42 4.08
C ILE A 132 -17.85 16.15 3.74
N LYS A 133 -18.79 16.66 4.52
CA LYS A 133 -20.22 16.52 4.24
C LYS A 133 -20.57 17.12 2.88
N GLU A 134 -20.16 18.37 2.62
CA GLU A 134 -20.39 19.04 1.34
C GLU A 134 -19.79 18.23 0.17
N LEU A 135 -18.56 17.73 0.33
CA LEU A 135 -17.91 16.90 -0.69
C LEU A 135 -18.65 15.59 -0.93
N VAL A 136 -19.15 14.93 0.12
CA VAL A 136 -19.95 13.69 -0.02
C VAL A 136 -21.28 13.97 -0.70
N GLU A 137 -21.92 15.10 -0.41
CA GLU A 137 -23.18 15.51 -1.03
C GLU A 137 -23.00 15.86 -2.52
N ALA A 138 -21.84 16.41 -2.88
CA ALA A 138 -21.51 16.78 -4.26
C ALA A 138 -21.07 15.60 -5.14
N HIS A 139 -20.65 14.46 -4.54
CA HIS A 139 -20.10 13.32 -5.26
C HIS A 139 -20.90 12.04 -5.05
N THR A 140 -20.77 11.09 -5.97
CA THR A 140 -21.48 9.79 -5.88
C THR A 140 -20.89 8.90 -4.79
N THR A 141 -19.57 8.87 -4.68
CA THR A 141 -18.82 8.04 -3.73
C THR A 141 -17.60 8.79 -3.25
N THR A 142 -17.39 8.85 -1.94
CA THR A 142 -16.27 9.55 -1.32
C THR A 142 -15.49 8.60 -0.42
N LEU A 143 -14.17 8.58 -0.58
CA LEU A 143 -13.25 7.90 0.34
C LEU A 143 -12.53 8.96 1.17
N VAL A 144 -12.61 8.83 2.48
CA VAL A 144 -11.92 9.72 3.43
C VAL A 144 -10.82 8.93 4.12
N PHE A 145 -9.57 9.34 3.97
CA PHE A 145 -8.43 8.70 4.63
C PHE A 145 -8.01 9.51 5.86
N VAL A 146 -7.88 8.83 6.98
CA VAL A 146 -7.43 9.40 8.26
C VAL A 146 -6.27 8.60 8.84
N ASN A 147 -5.48 9.21 9.72
CA ASN A 147 -4.22 8.63 10.18
C ASN A 147 -4.37 7.52 11.24
N THR A 148 -5.50 7.45 11.92
CA THR A 148 -5.69 6.50 13.02
C THR A 148 -7.09 5.89 13.04
N ARG A 149 -7.20 4.67 13.58
CA ARG A 149 -8.49 3.97 13.79
C ARG A 149 -9.46 4.81 14.62
N ASN A 150 -8.96 5.46 15.66
CA ASN A 150 -9.79 6.31 16.52
C ASN A 150 -10.38 7.51 15.76
N MET A 151 -9.60 8.09 14.84
CA MET A 151 -10.12 9.13 13.94
C MET A 151 -11.18 8.57 13.00
N THR A 152 -11.01 7.35 12.47
CA THR A 152 -12.02 6.71 11.63
C THR A 152 -13.37 6.66 12.36
N GLU A 153 -13.40 6.13 13.57
CA GLU A 153 -14.61 6.03 14.37
C GLU A 153 -15.22 7.41 14.69
N THR A 154 -14.37 8.36 15.07
CA THR A 154 -14.79 9.73 15.38
C THR A 154 -15.42 10.41 14.17
N PHE A 155 -14.79 10.32 13.00
CA PHE A 155 -15.33 10.91 11.77
C PHE A 155 -16.62 10.25 11.32
N VAL A 156 -16.71 8.92 11.35
CA VAL A 156 -17.93 8.18 11.04
C VAL A 156 -19.08 8.62 11.94
N GLN A 157 -18.85 8.67 13.25
CA GLN A 157 -19.87 9.09 14.22
C GLN A 157 -20.35 10.51 13.95
N LYS A 158 -19.42 11.45 13.78
CA LYS A 158 -19.77 12.87 13.55
C LYS A 158 -20.48 13.07 12.22
N LEU A 159 -20.07 12.41 11.15
CA LEU A 159 -20.76 12.47 9.85
C LEU A 159 -22.18 11.88 9.94
N LYS A 160 -22.38 10.79 10.66
CA LYS A 160 -23.73 10.24 10.92
C LYS A 160 -24.59 11.21 11.73
N ILE A 161 -24.04 11.84 12.78
CA ILE A 161 -24.75 12.84 13.60
C ILE A 161 -25.10 14.09 12.76
N SER A 162 -24.26 14.51 11.83
CA SER A 162 -24.57 15.61 10.92
C SER A 162 -25.66 15.32 9.88
N GLY A 163 -26.27 14.12 9.94
CA GLY A 163 -27.37 13.69 9.09
C GLY A 163 -26.95 13.02 7.78
N LEU A 164 -25.67 12.74 7.59
CA LEU A 164 -25.20 12.08 6.37
C LEU A 164 -25.49 10.56 6.44
N ALA A 165 -26.32 10.08 5.51
CA ALA A 165 -26.61 8.65 5.37
C ALA A 165 -25.56 7.93 4.50
N GLY A 166 -25.43 6.60 4.66
CA GLY A 166 -24.53 5.78 3.85
C GLY A 166 -23.05 5.99 4.15
N VAL A 167 -22.71 6.28 5.42
CA VAL A 167 -21.34 6.43 5.92
C VAL A 167 -20.93 5.22 6.73
N GLU A 168 -19.79 4.61 6.42
CA GLU A 168 -19.21 3.51 7.20
C GLU A 168 -17.71 3.70 7.41
N GLY A 169 -17.18 3.04 8.46
CA GLY A 169 -15.75 2.99 8.75
C GLY A 169 -15.10 1.74 8.16
N HIS A 170 -13.80 1.84 7.86
CA HIS A 170 -12.99 0.70 7.43
C HIS A 170 -11.59 0.79 8.02
N HIS A 171 -11.22 -0.17 8.86
CA HIS A 171 -9.86 -0.24 9.44
C HIS A 171 -9.50 -1.67 9.88
N GLY A 172 -8.21 -1.93 10.06
CA GLY A 172 -7.68 -3.26 10.30
C GLY A 172 -8.13 -3.97 11.58
N SER A 173 -8.68 -3.25 12.57
CA SER A 173 -9.21 -3.84 13.82
C SER A 173 -10.67 -4.31 13.73
N MET A 174 -11.35 -4.01 12.62
CA MET A 174 -12.71 -4.51 12.40
C MET A 174 -12.68 -5.99 12.02
N ASP A 175 -13.75 -6.72 12.36
CA ASP A 175 -13.95 -8.08 11.91
C ASP A 175 -13.85 -8.17 10.38
N LYS A 176 -13.24 -9.25 9.90
CA LYS A 176 -13.07 -9.48 8.46
C LYS A 176 -14.40 -9.49 7.71
N SER A 177 -15.44 -10.07 8.30
CA SER A 177 -16.79 -10.11 7.71
C SER A 177 -17.38 -8.71 7.52
N ILE A 178 -17.22 -7.84 8.52
CA ILE A 178 -17.71 -6.45 8.46
C ILE A 178 -16.95 -5.66 7.39
N ARG A 179 -15.61 -5.82 7.32
CA ARG A 179 -14.81 -5.15 6.29
C ARG A 179 -15.24 -5.54 4.87
N LEU A 180 -15.44 -6.83 4.65
CA LEU A 180 -15.90 -7.34 3.35
C LEU A 180 -17.32 -6.85 3.01
N ASP A 181 -18.22 -6.73 3.99
CA ASP A 181 -19.54 -6.14 3.79
C ASP A 181 -19.44 -4.66 3.37
N VAL A 182 -18.65 -3.86 4.09
CA VAL A 182 -18.40 -2.44 3.73
C VAL A 182 -17.83 -2.31 2.32
N GLU A 183 -16.83 -3.13 1.98
CA GLU A 183 -16.25 -3.14 0.63
C GLU A 183 -17.27 -3.50 -0.44
N GLN A 184 -18.11 -4.50 -0.20
CA GLN A 184 -19.15 -4.92 -1.14
C GLN A 184 -20.22 -3.83 -1.32
N ARG A 185 -20.68 -3.23 -0.23
CA ARG A 185 -21.67 -2.14 -0.28
C ARG A 185 -21.12 -0.89 -0.95
N LEU A 186 -19.82 -0.62 -0.79
CA LEU A 186 -19.15 0.46 -1.51
C LEU A 186 -19.12 0.17 -3.03
N LYS A 187 -18.71 -1.04 -3.43
CA LYS A 187 -18.64 -1.46 -4.84
C LYS A 187 -20.00 -1.44 -5.54
N THR A 188 -21.08 -1.72 -4.80
CA THR A 188 -22.46 -1.72 -5.31
C THR A 188 -23.14 -0.35 -5.23
N GLY A 189 -22.42 0.69 -4.78
CA GLY A 189 -22.98 2.05 -4.67
C GLY A 189 -24.00 2.25 -3.54
N GLN A 190 -24.07 1.33 -2.58
CA GLN A 190 -24.94 1.45 -1.41
C GLN A 190 -24.37 2.39 -0.33
N LEU A 191 -23.08 2.68 -0.39
CA LEU A 191 -22.43 3.63 0.50
C LEU A 191 -22.01 4.88 -0.27
N ARG A 192 -22.25 6.03 0.31
CA ARG A 192 -21.81 7.32 -0.20
C ARG A 192 -20.42 7.71 0.29
N CYS A 193 -20.09 7.28 1.50
CA CYS A 193 -18.80 7.63 2.12
C CYS A 193 -18.25 6.45 2.92
N VAL A 194 -16.95 6.20 2.75
CA VAL A 194 -16.18 5.30 3.62
C VAL A 194 -15.01 6.06 4.20
N VAL A 195 -14.92 6.08 5.53
CA VAL A 195 -13.78 6.63 6.26
C VAL A 195 -12.82 5.49 6.58
N SER A 196 -11.58 5.57 6.13
CA SER A 196 -10.59 4.50 6.31
C SER A 196 -9.33 5.01 6.99
N SER A 197 -8.70 4.14 7.77
CA SER A 197 -7.29 4.28 8.17
C SER A 197 -6.47 3.15 7.55
N SER A 198 -5.26 3.46 7.18
CA SER A 198 -4.25 2.49 6.73
C SER A 198 -3.90 1.46 7.81
#